data_52969d6a9956d3f350a0bcf1d5f07882
#
_entry.id   52969d6a9956d3f350a0bcf1d5f07882
#
_cell.length_a   1.000
_cell.length_b   1.000
_cell.length_c   1.000
_cell.angle_alpha   90.00
_cell.angle_beta   90.00
_cell.angle_gamma   90.00
#
_symmetry.space_group_name_H-M   'P 1'
#
loop_
_entity.id
_entity.type
_entity.pdbx_description
1 polymer ?
#
loop_
_entity_poly.entity_id
_entity_poly.type
_entity_poly.pdbx_seq_one_letter_code
_entity_poly.pdbx_strand_id
1 'polypeptide(L)'
;KSDVPFPVPNGMAGIFEFPSEFEHYFGNGFETRKPLARMHGRILQAVGTGIRTGGVLRGKDGWMFLTEAGVLQDYRREDPLPREKLERLRRRFETNQSFCNERGVEYALMIVPAKETVLTDMLPGGIEERRAGGSRTAYVQRFLQTKCVDLSPIDLVGPLRDARSWNEPYFKTDTHWNEAGALVAYRELLLRLRESNAELSIPELVSAAVLSKAIKGGNEAQILGLADEVDERYLTISLSDARGVHRVDGKPLTFDQLNRAQFSKGNLHTQCDAGEWKSAIVFHDSFGLAPIKFIGRNFRDTYFMWSDFATTAVDRIRPEVVIQIVWAGHL
;
A
#
# COMPACT_ATOMS: atom_id res chain seq x y z
N LYS A 1 13.47 0.20 29.62
CA LYS A 1 14.78 0.86 29.87
C LYS A 1 15.84 -0.11 29.40
N SER A 2 16.47 0.13 28.26
CA SER A 2 17.69 -0.54 27.89
C SER A 2 18.82 0.26 28.55
N ASP A 3 19.34 -0.25 29.68
CA ASP A 3 20.49 0.34 30.36
C ASP A 3 21.77 -0.03 29.59
N VAL A 4 21.92 0.47 28.37
CA VAL A 4 23.18 0.40 27.64
C VAL A 4 24.01 1.58 28.08
N PRO A 5 25.15 1.38 28.81
CA PRO A 5 25.98 2.48 29.26
C PRO A 5 26.64 3.17 28.06
N PHE A 6 26.94 4.46 28.23
CA PHE A 6 27.72 5.20 27.23
C PHE A 6 29.09 4.55 27.06
N PRO A 7 29.48 4.19 25.81
CA PRO A 7 30.77 3.57 25.57
C PRO A 7 31.90 4.55 25.85
N VAL A 8 32.87 4.13 26.66
CA VAL A 8 34.07 4.91 26.97
C VAL A 8 35.27 4.14 26.45
N PRO A 9 36.05 4.70 25.51
CA PRO A 9 37.21 4.00 24.97
C PRO A 9 38.20 3.66 26.07
N ASN A 10 38.59 2.42 26.19
CA ASN A 10 39.60 1.96 27.15
C ASN A 10 40.85 1.44 26.38
N GLY A 11 41.93 2.22 26.43
CA GLY A 11 43.16 1.91 25.72
C GLY A 11 43.08 2.09 24.20
N MET A 12 44.21 1.75 23.52
CA MET A 12 44.28 1.91 22.04
C MET A 12 43.31 1.03 21.28
N ALA A 13 43.03 -0.18 21.75
CA ALA A 13 42.03 -1.07 21.11
C ALA A 13 40.62 -0.49 21.22
N GLY A 14 40.25 0.06 22.37
CA GLY A 14 38.92 0.69 22.57
C GLY A 14 38.69 1.92 21.70
N ILE A 15 39.76 2.62 21.25
CA ILE A 15 39.63 3.74 20.31
C ILE A 15 39.17 3.26 18.93
N PHE A 16 39.60 2.10 18.47
CA PHE A 16 39.20 1.54 17.19
C PHE A 16 37.79 0.91 17.24
N GLU A 17 37.39 0.39 18.39
CA GLU A 17 36.07 -0.20 18.60
C GLU A 17 35.00 0.84 18.92
N PHE A 18 35.39 2.01 19.46
CA PHE A 18 34.49 3.09 19.90
C PHE A 18 33.47 3.54 18.84
N PRO A 19 33.81 3.71 17.55
CA PRO A 19 32.81 4.10 16.56
C PRO A 19 31.66 3.07 16.45
N SER A 20 31.96 1.79 16.47
CA SER A 20 30.97 0.71 16.38
C SER A 20 30.12 0.63 17.66
N GLU A 21 30.76 0.73 18.83
CA GLU A 21 30.08 0.75 20.12
C GLU A 21 29.21 2.02 20.30
N PHE A 22 29.70 3.16 19.82
CA PHE A 22 28.96 4.41 19.83
C PHE A 22 27.75 4.37 18.90
N GLU A 23 27.89 3.80 17.68
CA GLU A 23 26.75 3.56 16.78
C GLU A 23 25.71 2.63 17.40
N HIS A 24 26.16 1.58 18.08
CA HIS A 24 25.27 0.66 18.77
C HIS A 24 24.54 1.34 19.95
N TYR A 25 25.25 2.10 20.77
CA TYR A 25 24.68 2.91 21.85
C TYR A 25 23.68 3.92 21.31
N PHE A 26 24.06 4.66 20.28
CA PHE A 26 23.22 5.67 19.65
C PHE A 26 22.00 5.06 18.95
N GLY A 27 22.17 3.88 18.34
CA GLY A 27 21.10 3.13 17.67
C GLY A 27 20.04 2.57 18.61
N ASN A 28 20.47 2.03 19.78
CA ASN A 28 19.62 1.20 20.63
C ASN A 28 19.33 1.76 22.03
N GLY A 29 20.14 2.69 22.53
CA GLY A 29 20.09 3.13 23.93
C GLY A 29 19.93 4.62 24.20
N PHE A 30 19.95 5.45 23.17
CA PHE A 30 20.01 6.90 23.38
C PHE A 30 18.63 7.49 23.66
N GLU A 31 18.31 7.77 24.90
CA GLU A 31 17.03 8.37 25.33
C GLU A 31 16.72 9.71 24.63
N THR A 32 17.75 10.46 24.22
CA THR A 32 17.61 11.74 23.52
C THR A 32 17.37 11.60 22.01
N ARG A 33 17.43 10.38 21.44
CA ARG A 33 17.17 10.16 20.01
C ARG A 33 15.78 10.65 19.60
N LYS A 34 14.75 10.33 20.38
CA LYS A 34 13.38 10.80 20.12
C LYS A 34 13.25 12.32 20.19
N PRO A 35 13.75 13.01 21.25
CA PRO A 35 13.78 14.47 21.29
C PRO A 35 14.57 15.11 20.15
N LEU A 36 15.74 14.58 19.80
CA LEU A 36 16.57 15.09 18.70
C LEU A 36 15.90 14.86 17.34
N ALA A 37 15.30 13.70 17.10
CA ALA A 37 14.53 13.44 15.89
C ALA A 37 13.34 14.39 15.79
N ARG A 38 12.63 14.66 16.90
CA ARG A 38 11.53 15.64 16.95
C ARG A 38 12.02 17.05 16.65
N MET A 39 13.12 17.49 17.29
CA MET A 39 13.71 18.81 17.04
C MET A 39 14.12 18.95 15.57
N HIS A 40 14.78 17.95 15.02
CA HIS A 40 15.14 17.89 13.60
C HIS A 40 13.89 17.93 12.70
N GLY A 41 12.86 17.15 13.01
CA GLY A 41 11.59 17.18 12.31
C GLY A 41 10.91 18.56 12.34
N ARG A 42 10.93 19.26 13.49
CA ARG A 42 10.40 20.64 13.64
C ARG A 42 11.19 21.65 12.83
N ILE A 43 12.52 21.56 12.82
CA ILE A 43 13.37 22.41 11.97
C ILE A 43 13.01 22.20 10.51
N LEU A 44 12.89 20.94 10.06
CA LEU A 44 12.46 20.60 8.71
C LEU A 44 11.05 21.10 8.41
N GLN A 45 10.16 21.08 9.40
CA GLN A 45 8.80 21.62 9.27
C GLN A 45 8.82 23.15 9.07
N ALA A 46 9.71 23.86 9.71
CA ALA A 46 9.88 25.31 9.59
C ALA A 46 10.55 25.73 8.28
N VAL A 47 11.42 24.90 7.71
CA VAL A 47 12.20 25.22 6.49
C VAL A 47 11.40 25.06 5.20
N GLY A 48 10.24 24.36 5.22
CA GLY A 48 9.29 24.31 4.09
C GLY A 48 9.32 23.05 3.27
N THR A 49 8.79 23.15 2.04
CA THR A 49 8.63 22.03 1.10
C THR A 49 9.91 21.75 0.30
N GLY A 50 10.03 20.53 -0.25
CA GLY A 50 11.15 20.15 -1.11
C GLY A 50 12.35 19.56 -0.38
N ILE A 51 12.31 19.46 0.96
CA ILE A 51 13.39 18.87 1.73
C ILE A 51 13.23 17.36 1.78
N ARG A 52 14.29 16.66 1.37
CA ARG A 52 14.41 15.21 1.48
C ARG A 52 15.24 14.87 2.72
N THR A 53 14.65 14.12 3.65
CA THR A 53 15.33 13.67 4.88
C THR A 53 14.84 12.29 5.27
N GLY A 54 15.76 11.40 5.65
CA GLY A 54 15.43 10.07 6.18
C GLY A 54 14.57 9.23 5.23
N GLY A 55 14.70 9.41 3.92
CA GLY A 55 13.87 8.68 2.97
C GLY A 55 12.47 9.26 2.74
N VAL A 56 12.18 10.46 3.26
CA VAL A 56 10.91 11.16 3.06
C VAL A 56 11.12 12.49 2.36
N LEU A 57 10.30 12.77 1.36
CA LEU A 57 10.19 14.07 0.69
C LEU A 57 8.93 14.79 1.20
N ARG A 58 9.10 16.03 1.64
CA ARG A 58 7.97 16.88 2.02
C ARG A 58 7.41 17.61 0.80
N GLY A 59 6.14 17.37 0.53
CA GLY A 59 5.36 18.05 -0.50
C GLY A 59 4.63 19.28 0.03
N LYS A 60 3.70 19.77 -0.79
CA LYS A 60 2.82 20.89 -0.45
C LYS A 60 1.78 20.45 0.61
N ASP A 61 1.21 21.39 1.33
CA ASP A 61 0.07 21.23 2.24
C ASP A 61 0.22 20.09 3.28
N GLY A 62 1.47 19.79 3.69
CA GLY A 62 1.76 18.77 4.69
C GLY A 62 1.81 17.34 4.13
N TRP A 63 1.72 17.15 2.81
CA TRP A 63 1.93 15.86 2.18
C TRP A 63 3.36 15.37 2.36
N MET A 64 3.50 14.08 2.63
CA MET A 64 4.77 13.40 2.74
C MET A 64 4.82 12.26 1.74
N PHE A 65 5.99 12.04 1.13
CA PHE A 65 6.19 11.03 0.10
C PHE A 65 7.42 10.20 0.45
N LEU A 66 7.28 8.89 0.39
CA LEU A 66 8.39 7.97 0.60
C LEU A 66 9.35 8.08 -0.59
N THR A 67 10.65 8.26 -0.31
CA THR A 67 11.68 8.30 -1.36
C THR A 67 12.60 7.10 -1.32
N GLU A 68 12.47 6.24 -0.33
CA GLU A 68 13.16 4.96 -0.24
C GLU A 68 12.56 3.96 -1.25
N ALA A 69 13.26 2.86 -1.49
CA ALA A 69 12.90 1.84 -2.49
C ALA A 69 12.78 2.35 -3.94
N GLY A 70 13.40 3.51 -4.24
CA GLY A 70 13.41 4.02 -5.62
C GLY A 70 12.12 4.69 -6.09
N VAL A 71 11.12 4.88 -5.21
CA VAL A 71 9.79 5.36 -5.59
C VAL A 71 9.83 6.73 -6.29
N LEU A 72 10.65 7.67 -5.78
CA LEU A 72 10.80 8.99 -6.42
C LEU A 72 11.61 8.92 -7.72
N GLN A 73 12.64 8.07 -7.77
CA GLN A 73 13.41 7.80 -8.98
C GLN A 73 12.50 7.16 -10.04
N ASP A 74 11.60 6.26 -9.62
CA ASP A 74 10.58 5.66 -10.48
C ASP A 74 9.61 6.69 -11.04
N TYR A 75 9.16 7.60 -10.21
CA TYR A 75 8.31 8.72 -10.64
C TYR A 75 9.01 9.58 -11.68
N ARG A 76 10.29 9.90 -11.48
CA ARG A 76 11.11 10.70 -12.40
C ARG A 76 11.61 9.90 -13.61
N ARG A 77 11.53 8.57 -13.57
CA ARG A 77 12.17 7.68 -14.56
C ARG A 77 13.67 7.95 -14.73
N GLU A 78 14.33 8.29 -13.65
CA GLU A 78 15.79 8.43 -13.62
C GLU A 78 16.48 7.08 -13.79
N ASP A 79 15.79 5.99 -13.40
CA ASP A 79 16.25 4.61 -13.56
C ASP A 79 15.14 3.74 -14.16
N PRO A 80 15.06 3.66 -15.49
CA PRO A 80 14.05 2.85 -16.16
C PRO A 80 14.27 1.37 -15.82
N LEU A 81 13.16 0.66 -15.56
CA LEU A 81 13.22 -0.79 -15.31
C LEU A 81 13.95 -1.50 -16.46
N PRO A 82 14.99 -2.29 -16.16
CA PRO A 82 15.68 -3.08 -17.16
C PRO A 82 14.67 -3.99 -17.89
N ARG A 83 14.83 -4.12 -19.22
CA ARG A 83 13.95 -4.98 -20.02
C ARG A 83 13.85 -6.40 -19.46
N GLU A 84 14.94 -6.91 -18.93
CA GLU A 84 14.97 -8.23 -18.30
C GLU A 84 14.05 -8.31 -17.07
N LYS A 85 13.99 -7.25 -16.25
CA LYS A 85 13.08 -7.18 -15.09
C LYS A 85 11.63 -7.15 -15.56
N LEU A 86 11.31 -6.38 -16.59
CA LEU A 86 9.97 -6.35 -17.19
C LEU A 86 9.53 -7.70 -17.74
N GLU A 87 10.42 -8.40 -18.43
CA GLU A 87 10.15 -9.73 -18.96
C GLU A 87 10.00 -10.79 -17.84
N ARG A 88 10.70 -10.63 -16.70
CA ARG A 88 10.47 -11.48 -15.51
C ARG A 88 9.08 -11.22 -14.89
N LEU A 89 8.70 -9.94 -14.77
CA LEU A 89 7.36 -9.57 -14.27
C LEU A 89 6.27 -10.12 -15.19
N ARG A 90 6.43 -9.95 -16.50
CA ARG A 90 5.51 -10.50 -17.50
C ARG A 90 5.34 -12.01 -17.31
N ARG A 91 6.44 -12.77 -17.36
CA ARG A 91 6.39 -14.23 -17.18
C ARG A 91 5.75 -14.64 -15.87
N ARG A 92 6.06 -13.93 -14.76
CA ARG A 92 5.46 -14.21 -13.45
C ARG A 92 3.93 -14.09 -13.49
N PHE A 93 3.42 -12.99 -13.98
CA PHE A 93 1.97 -12.76 -13.99
C PHE A 93 1.24 -13.61 -15.02
N GLU A 94 1.82 -13.83 -16.19
CA GLU A 94 1.27 -14.77 -17.19
C GLU A 94 1.21 -16.20 -16.64
N THR A 95 2.25 -16.66 -15.97
CA THR A 95 2.26 -17.98 -15.33
C THR A 95 1.16 -18.10 -14.28
N ASN A 96 0.98 -17.08 -13.45
CA ASN A 96 -0.07 -17.06 -12.43
C ASN A 96 -1.47 -17.12 -13.08
N GLN A 97 -1.68 -16.33 -14.12
CA GLN A 97 -2.93 -16.30 -14.87
C GLN A 97 -3.21 -17.64 -15.56
N SER A 98 -2.22 -18.18 -16.29
CA SER A 98 -2.36 -19.49 -16.97
C SER A 98 -2.68 -20.60 -15.97
N PHE A 99 -2.01 -20.58 -14.80
CA PHE A 99 -2.29 -21.54 -13.73
C PHE A 99 -3.74 -21.48 -13.23
N CYS A 100 -4.28 -20.26 -13.11
CA CYS A 100 -5.69 -20.05 -12.73
C CYS A 100 -6.64 -20.49 -13.87
N ASN A 101 -6.38 -20.07 -15.10
CA ASN A 101 -7.22 -20.39 -16.27
C ASN A 101 -7.35 -21.91 -16.51
N GLU A 102 -6.25 -22.67 -16.36
CA GLU A 102 -6.25 -24.14 -16.46
C GLU A 102 -7.19 -24.82 -15.45
N ARG A 103 -7.55 -24.08 -14.37
CA ARG A 103 -8.44 -24.56 -13.29
C ARG A 103 -9.83 -23.96 -13.33
N GLY A 104 -10.12 -23.14 -14.36
CA GLY A 104 -11.38 -22.40 -14.45
C GLY A 104 -11.54 -21.34 -13.35
N VAL A 105 -10.42 -20.82 -12.84
CA VAL A 105 -10.38 -19.78 -11.80
C VAL A 105 -10.16 -18.43 -12.46
N GLU A 106 -11.02 -17.46 -12.16
CA GLU A 106 -10.84 -16.07 -12.61
C GLU A 106 -9.63 -15.42 -11.91
N TYR A 107 -8.77 -14.74 -12.69
CA TYR A 107 -7.60 -14.06 -12.14
C TYR A 107 -7.66 -12.56 -12.36
N ALA A 108 -7.52 -11.78 -11.30
CA ALA A 108 -7.51 -10.33 -11.33
C ALA A 108 -6.20 -9.78 -10.72
N LEU A 109 -5.45 -8.99 -11.51
CA LEU A 109 -4.21 -8.34 -11.09
C LEU A 109 -4.44 -6.85 -10.87
N MET A 110 -4.17 -6.38 -9.64
CA MET A 110 -4.21 -4.98 -9.25
C MET A 110 -2.79 -4.49 -8.98
N ILE A 111 -2.29 -3.56 -9.78
CA ILE A 111 -1.03 -2.87 -9.54
C ILE A 111 -1.35 -1.53 -8.89
N VAL A 112 -1.08 -1.43 -7.59
CA VAL A 112 -1.39 -0.23 -6.81
C VAL A 112 -0.35 0.84 -7.09
N PRO A 113 -0.73 2.02 -7.62
CA PRO A 113 0.20 3.10 -7.90
C PRO A 113 0.80 3.67 -6.62
N ALA A 114 2.02 4.16 -6.74
CA ALA A 114 2.63 4.93 -5.68
C ALA A 114 1.94 6.30 -5.55
N LYS A 115 1.90 6.83 -4.33
CA LYS A 115 1.17 8.06 -3.97
C LYS A 115 1.54 9.25 -4.87
N GLU A 116 2.81 9.45 -5.15
CA GLU A 116 3.32 10.51 -6.04
C GLU A 116 2.84 10.38 -7.49
N THR A 117 2.48 9.19 -7.93
CA THR A 117 1.91 8.98 -9.28
C THR A 117 0.49 9.55 -9.37
N VAL A 118 -0.25 9.51 -8.28
CA VAL A 118 -1.64 10.01 -8.21
C VAL A 118 -1.69 11.48 -7.81
N LEU A 119 -0.86 11.90 -6.86
CA LEU A 119 -0.86 13.22 -6.23
C LEU A 119 0.29 14.10 -6.75
N THR A 120 0.45 14.19 -8.06
CA THR A 120 1.57 14.90 -8.71
C THR A 120 1.62 16.39 -8.37
N ASP A 121 0.46 17.02 -8.23
CA ASP A 121 0.30 18.43 -7.89
C ASP A 121 0.69 18.77 -6.43
N MET A 122 0.74 17.75 -5.55
CA MET A 122 1.19 17.87 -4.17
C MET A 122 2.72 17.74 -4.01
N LEU A 123 3.41 17.35 -5.08
CA LEU A 123 4.87 17.33 -5.08
C LEU A 123 5.46 18.74 -5.04
N PRO A 124 6.67 18.94 -4.50
CA PRO A 124 7.37 20.22 -4.58
C PRO A 124 7.66 20.60 -6.03
N GLY A 125 7.73 21.91 -6.30
CA GLY A 125 8.08 22.42 -7.63
C GLY A 125 9.40 21.88 -8.16
N GLY A 126 9.53 21.76 -9.48
CA GLY A 126 10.72 21.26 -10.17
C GLY A 126 10.87 19.73 -10.23
N ILE A 127 10.02 18.97 -9.54
CA ILE A 127 10.04 17.51 -9.62
C ILE A 127 9.36 17.02 -10.89
N GLU A 128 8.24 17.62 -11.27
CA GLU A 128 7.51 17.26 -12.51
C GLU A 128 8.28 17.58 -13.77
N GLU A 129 9.02 18.70 -13.79
CA GLU A 129 9.81 19.14 -14.95
C GLU A 129 10.88 18.12 -15.38
N ARG A 130 11.28 17.22 -14.47
CA ARG A 130 12.25 16.16 -14.73
C ARG A 130 11.58 14.83 -15.14
N ARG A 131 10.27 14.81 -15.30
CA ARG A 131 9.52 13.60 -15.59
C ARG A 131 9.56 13.25 -17.08
N ALA A 132 10.31 12.24 -17.44
CA ALA A 132 10.34 11.70 -18.80
C ALA A 132 9.31 10.55 -18.96
N GLY A 133 8.10 10.88 -19.41
CA GLY A 133 7.20 9.89 -20.03
C GLY A 133 6.40 8.94 -19.11
N GLY A 134 6.04 9.32 -17.89
CA GLY A 134 5.11 8.58 -17.02
C GLY A 134 5.79 7.82 -15.88
N SER A 135 5.00 7.36 -14.89
CA SER A 135 5.50 6.60 -13.74
C SER A 135 5.87 5.16 -14.10
N ARG A 136 6.61 4.49 -13.21
CA ARG A 136 6.89 3.05 -13.31
C ARG A 136 5.60 2.25 -13.44
N THR A 137 4.60 2.53 -12.62
CA THR A 137 3.27 1.88 -12.69
C THR A 137 2.69 1.94 -14.09
N ALA A 138 2.57 3.15 -14.66
CA ALA A 138 2.02 3.32 -16.01
C ALA A 138 2.87 2.61 -17.09
N TYR A 139 4.18 2.57 -16.90
CA TYR A 139 5.08 1.88 -17.82
C TYR A 139 4.91 0.36 -17.75
N VAL A 140 4.89 -0.21 -16.54
CA VAL A 140 4.68 -1.67 -16.35
C VAL A 140 3.29 -2.09 -16.85
N GLN A 141 2.24 -1.34 -16.50
CA GLN A 141 0.89 -1.63 -16.98
C GLN A 141 0.82 -1.64 -18.51
N ARG A 142 1.35 -0.61 -19.16
CA ARG A 142 1.38 -0.53 -20.63
C ARG A 142 2.19 -1.69 -21.24
N PHE A 143 3.32 -2.04 -20.64
CA PHE A 143 4.14 -3.16 -21.11
C PHE A 143 3.35 -4.47 -21.01
N LEU A 144 2.71 -4.74 -19.87
CA LEU A 144 1.89 -5.94 -19.70
C LEU A 144 0.70 -5.98 -20.68
N GLN A 145 -0.04 -4.88 -20.81
CA GLN A 145 -1.17 -4.77 -21.75
C GLN A 145 -0.76 -5.01 -23.20
N THR A 146 0.44 -4.56 -23.60
CA THR A 146 0.90 -4.70 -25.00
C THR A 146 1.55 -6.05 -25.30
N LYS A 147 2.04 -6.75 -24.29
CA LYS A 147 2.82 -8.00 -24.45
C LYS A 147 2.09 -9.25 -24.01
N CYS A 148 1.04 -9.11 -23.20
CA CYS A 148 0.21 -10.21 -22.76
C CYS A 148 -1.16 -10.13 -23.44
N VAL A 149 -1.59 -11.21 -24.07
CA VAL A 149 -2.87 -11.22 -24.82
C VAL A 149 -4.06 -11.17 -23.85
N ASP A 150 -3.97 -11.89 -22.74
CA ASP A 150 -5.11 -12.07 -21.81
C ASP A 150 -4.91 -11.39 -20.45
N LEU A 151 -3.70 -10.91 -20.16
CA LEU A 151 -3.40 -10.25 -18.89
C LEU A 151 -3.63 -8.75 -19.00
N SER A 152 -4.73 -8.26 -18.44
CA SER A 152 -5.02 -6.83 -18.32
C SER A 152 -5.02 -6.41 -16.85
N PRO A 153 -3.90 -5.85 -16.34
CA PRO A 153 -3.89 -5.29 -15.00
C PRO A 153 -4.92 -4.18 -14.86
N ILE A 154 -5.62 -4.16 -13.73
CA ILE A 154 -6.61 -3.12 -13.42
C ILE A 154 -5.90 -1.77 -13.33
N ASP A 155 -6.33 -0.80 -14.14
CA ASP A 155 -5.84 0.58 -14.06
C ASP A 155 -6.46 1.31 -12.87
N LEU A 156 -5.62 1.75 -11.94
CA LEU A 156 -6.02 2.49 -10.75
C LEU A 156 -5.58 3.96 -10.78
N VAL A 157 -4.72 4.36 -11.72
CA VAL A 157 -4.16 5.73 -11.72
C VAL A 157 -5.24 6.76 -12.05
N GLY A 158 -5.99 6.54 -13.14
CA GLY A 158 -7.10 7.41 -13.55
C GLY A 158 -8.18 7.48 -12.46
N PRO A 159 -8.81 6.36 -12.08
CA PRO A 159 -9.85 6.33 -11.06
C PRO A 159 -9.46 6.94 -9.72
N LEU A 160 -8.23 6.72 -9.23
CA LEU A 160 -7.74 7.33 -7.99
C LEU A 160 -7.52 8.85 -8.12
N ARG A 161 -7.14 9.36 -9.28
CA ARG A 161 -7.07 10.80 -9.54
C ARG A 161 -8.45 11.44 -9.56
N ASP A 162 -9.40 10.82 -10.22
CA ASP A 162 -10.77 11.29 -10.34
C ASP A 162 -11.47 11.33 -8.97
N ALA A 163 -11.17 10.37 -8.10
CA ALA A 163 -11.68 10.30 -6.74
C ALA A 163 -11.33 11.53 -5.89
N ARG A 164 -10.26 12.25 -6.19
CA ARG A 164 -9.85 13.47 -5.48
C ARG A 164 -10.88 14.59 -5.54
N SER A 165 -11.80 14.53 -6.50
CA SER A 165 -12.91 15.47 -6.58
C SER A 165 -13.88 15.37 -5.39
N TRP A 166 -13.93 14.24 -4.69
CA TRP A 166 -14.76 14.03 -3.51
C TRP A 166 -13.95 13.70 -2.25
N ASN A 167 -12.78 13.04 -2.36
CA ASN A 167 -11.88 12.81 -1.23
C ASN A 167 -10.48 12.39 -1.69
N GLU A 168 -9.45 12.76 -0.90
CA GLU A 168 -8.09 12.32 -1.15
C GLU A 168 -7.95 10.79 -0.91
N PRO A 169 -7.42 10.04 -1.88
CA PRO A 169 -7.38 8.58 -1.81
C PRO A 169 -6.22 8.01 -0.99
N TYR A 170 -5.29 8.82 -0.56
CA TYR A 170 -4.13 8.43 0.26
C TYR A 170 -4.11 9.18 1.58
N PHE A 171 -3.40 8.62 2.55
CA PHE A 171 -3.02 9.35 3.75
C PHE A 171 -1.94 10.38 3.42
N LYS A 172 -1.98 11.55 4.08
CA LYS A 172 -0.97 12.60 3.87
C LYS A 172 0.41 12.20 4.37
N THR A 173 0.44 11.49 5.49
CA THR A 173 1.65 11.18 6.27
C THR A 173 1.98 9.70 6.30
N ASP A 174 1.30 8.91 5.46
CA ASP A 174 1.50 7.48 5.30
C ASP A 174 1.53 7.09 3.81
N THR A 175 2.38 6.15 3.43
CA THR A 175 2.54 5.65 2.06
C THR A 175 1.25 5.08 1.49
N HIS A 176 0.40 4.53 2.35
CA HIS A 176 -0.75 3.76 1.92
C HIS A 176 -1.92 4.65 1.49
N TRP A 177 -2.74 4.09 0.63
CA TRP A 177 -4.09 4.60 0.45
C TRP A 177 -4.91 4.49 1.74
N ASN A 178 -5.92 5.34 1.85
CA ASN A 178 -6.93 5.29 2.90
C ASN A 178 -8.15 4.48 2.41
N GLU A 179 -9.24 4.50 3.18
CA GLU A 179 -10.47 3.78 2.80
C GLU A 179 -11.13 4.32 1.53
N ALA A 180 -10.95 5.60 1.20
CA ALA A 180 -11.47 6.15 -0.05
C ALA A 180 -10.74 5.56 -1.26
N GLY A 181 -9.41 5.51 -1.21
CA GLY A 181 -8.62 4.87 -2.26
C GLY A 181 -8.91 3.37 -2.37
N ALA A 182 -9.05 2.69 -1.23
CA ALA A 182 -9.43 1.27 -1.21
C ALA A 182 -10.82 1.01 -1.80
N LEU A 183 -11.80 1.89 -1.57
CA LEU A 183 -13.13 1.78 -2.17
C LEU A 183 -13.09 1.97 -3.69
N VAL A 184 -12.29 2.93 -4.17
CA VAL A 184 -12.08 3.13 -5.62
C VAL A 184 -11.47 1.87 -6.24
N ALA A 185 -10.41 1.34 -5.65
CA ALA A 185 -9.76 0.12 -6.12
C ALA A 185 -10.71 -1.10 -6.10
N TYR A 186 -11.54 -1.20 -5.08
CA TYR A 186 -12.58 -2.22 -5.01
C TYR A 186 -13.62 -2.08 -6.13
N ARG A 187 -14.08 -0.86 -6.45
CA ARG A 187 -14.98 -0.65 -7.59
C ARG A 187 -14.36 -1.08 -8.93
N GLU A 188 -13.11 -0.70 -9.17
CA GLU A 188 -12.40 -1.10 -10.39
C GLU A 188 -12.23 -2.62 -10.48
N LEU A 189 -11.98 -3.29 -9.34
CA LEU A 189 -11.99 -4.75 -9.25
C LEU A 189 -13.34 -5.32 -9.66
N LEU A 190 -14.45 -4.79 -9.14
CA LEU A 190 -15.79 -5.27 -9.49
C LEU A 190 -16.13 -5.04 -10.96
N LEU A 191 -15.73 -3.90 -11.53
CA LEU A 191 -15.88 -3.63 -12.96
C LEU A 191 -15.17 -4.69 -13.81
N ARG A 192 -13.96 -5.07 -13.42
CA ARG A 192 -13.20 -6.14 -14.10
C ARG A 192 -13.86 -7.50 -13.94
N LEU A 193 -14.30 -7.86 -12.72
CA LEU A 193 -14.99 -9.14 -12.48
C LEU A 193 -16.37 -9.22 -13.14
N ARG A 194 -17.02 -8.07 -13.37
CA ARG A 194 -18.31 -8.00 -14.06
C ARG A 194 -18.23 -8.43 -15.53
N GLU A 195 -17.05 -8.40 -16.13
CA GLU A 195 -16.85 -8.96 -17.48
C GLU A 195 -17.17 -10.45 -17.52
N SER A 196 -16.93 -11.18 -16.42
CA SER A 196 -17.22 -12.61 -16.29
C SER A 196 -18.57 -12.88 -15.59
N ASN A 197 -19.12 -11.92 -14.85
CA ASN A 197 -20.39 -12.01 -14.15
C ASN A 197 -21.17 -10.69 -14.24
N ALA A 198 -22.02 -10.54 -15.26
CA ALA A 198 -22.75 -9.31 -15.57
C ALA A 198 -23.72 -8.84 -14.46
N GLU A 199 -24.14 -9.74 -13.57
CA GLU A 199 -25.08 -9.45 -12.46
C GLU A 199 -24.39 -8.86 -11.24
N LEU A 200 -23.04 -8.80 -11.24
CA LEU A 200 -22.29 -8.27 -10.10
C LEU A 200 -22.67 -6.82 -9.79
N SER A 201 -23.09 -6.58 -8.56
CA SER A 201 -23.49 -5.25 -8.09
C SER A 201 -22.24 -4.40 -7.81
N ILE A 202 -22.21 -3.19 -8.38
CA ILE A 202 -21.13 -2.22 -8.18
C ILE A 202 -21.66 -1.10 -7.27
N PRO A 203 -21.05 -0.89 -6.08
CA PRO A 203 -21.51 0.17 -5.20
C PRO A 203 -21.23 1.56 -5.78
N GLU A 204 -22.19 2.47 -5.62
CA GLU A 204 -21.97 3.88 -5.94
C GLU A 204 -21.12 4.53 -4.85
N LEU A 205 -20.15 5.36 -5.25
CA LEU A 205 -19.27 6.09 -4.31
C LEU A 205 -20.07 7.05 -3.40
N VAL A 206 -21.16 7.60 -3.94
CA VAL A 206 -22.01 8.60 -3.24
C VAL A 206 -22.91 7.96 -2.17
N SER A 207 -23.21 6.68 -2.27
CA SER A 207 -24.10 5.98 -1.31
C SER A 207 -23.37 5.47 -0.06
N ALA A 208 -22.09 5.72 0.05
CA ALA A 208 -21.31 5.32 1.21
C ALA A 208 -21.51 6.29 2.38
N ALA A 209 -21.86 5.78 3.56
CA ALA A 209 -21.83 6.57 4.78
C ALA A 209 -20.38 6.87 5.17
N VAL A 210 -20.05 8.14 5.35
CA VAL A 210 -18.69 8.61 5.56
C VAL A 210 -18.59 9.26 6.94
N LEU A 211 -17.65 8.76 7.74
CA LEU A 211 -17.30 9.33 9.05
C LEU A 211 -15.85 9.79 9.03
N SER A 212 -15.59 11.02 9.45
CA SER A 212 -14.23 11.52 9.60
C SER A 212 -13.63 11.02 10.91
N LYS A 213 -12.48 10.36 10.83
CA LYS A 213 -11.66 9.97 11.99
C LYS A 213 -10.37 10.74 12.03
N ALA A 214 -9.89 11.07 13.22
CA ALA A 214 -8.56 11.61 13.44
C ALA A 214 -7.59 10.48 13.80
N ILE A 215 -6.41 10.51 13.22
CA ILE A 215 -5.29 9.61 13.53
C ILE A 215 -4.02 10.42 13.73
N LYS A 216 -3.05 9.83 14.40
CA LYS A 216 -1.68 10.35 14.46
C LYS A 216 -0.94 10.10 13.14
N GLY A 217 0.17 10.82 12.96
CA GLY A 217 0.97 10.71 11.74
C GLY A 217 1.37 9.27 11.42
N GLY A 218 1.30 8.94 10.13
CA GLY A 218 1.61 7.62 9.58
C GLY A 218 3.11 7.33 9.47
N ASN A 219 3.48 6.38 8.61
CA ASN A 219 4.85 5.88 8.53
C ASN A 219 5.89 6.92 8.09
N GLU A 220 5.57 7.82 7.15
CA GLU A 220 6.49 8.90 6.77
C GLU A 220 6.69 9.89 7.93
N ALA A 221 5.62 10.22 8.66
CA ALA A 221 5.74 11.04 9.85
C ALA A 221 6.55 10.33 10.96
N GLN A 222 6.44 9.01 11.10
CA GLN A 222 7.26 8.22 12.03
C GLN A 222 8.74 8.27 11.66
N ILE A 223 9.08 8.11 10.37
CA ILE A 223 10.46 8.24 9.87
C ILE A 223 11.05 9.61 10.23
N LEU A 224 10.26 10.67 10.15
CA LEU A 224 10.67 12.02 10.50
C LEU A 224 10.62 12.32 12.02
N GLY A 225 10.14 11.39 12.85
CA GLY A 225 9.94 11.59 14.28
C GLY A 225 8.79 12.53 14.65
N LEU A 226 7.88 12.78 13.72
CA LEU A 226 6.75 13.71 13.85
C LEU A 226 5.40 13.02 14.10
N ALA A 227 5.36 11.71 14.24
CA ALA A 227 4.09 10.96 14.31
C ALA A 227 3.15 11.43 15.43
N ASP A 228 3.69 11.79 16.59
CA ASP A 228 2.90 12.28 17.73
C ASP A 228 2.46 13.76 17.59
N GLU A 229 3.10 14.50 16.68
CA GLU A 229 2.90 15.95 16.52
C GLU A 229 1.98 16.30 15.34
N VAL A 230 1.76 15.33 14.44
CA VAL A 230 0.90 15.51 13.26
C VAL A 230 -0.40 14.76 13.47
N ASP A 231 -1.50 15.49 13.41
CA ASP A 231 -2.85 14.92 13.34
C ASP A 231 -3.33 14.91 11.90
N GLU A 232 -3.82 13.77 11.47
CA GLU A 232 -4.38 13.57 10.15
C GLU A 232 -5.85 13.16 10.26
N ARG A 233 -6.69 13.63 9.34
CA ARG A 233 -8.07 13.19 9.23
C ARG A 233 -8.25 12.35 7.98
N TYR A 234 -8.95 11.25 8.10
CA TYR A 234 -9.33 10.41 6.98
C TYR A 234 -10.79 10.01 7.07
N LEU A 235 -11.35 9.55 5.97
CA LEU A 235 -12.73 9.07 5.93
C LEU A 235 -12.78 7.57 6.21
N THR A 236 -13.62 7.19 7.17
CA THR A 236 -14.06 5.81 7.34
C THR A 236 -15.35 5.63 6.54
N ILE A 237 -15.40 4.58 5.74
CA ILE A 237 -16.46 4.35 4.78
C ILE A 237 -17.26 3.11 5.16
N SER A 238 -18.58 3.24 5.23
CA SER A 238 -19.52 2.14 5.40
C SER A 238 -20.44 2.10 4.19
N LEU A 239 -20.50 0.98 3.50
CA LEU A 239 -21.44 0.78 2.42
C LEU A 239 -22.84 0.55 2.99
N SER A 240 -23.86 1.11 2.35
CA SER A 240 -25.26 1.14 2.83
C SER A 240 -25.98 -0.20 2.74
N ASP A 241 -25.45 -1.17 2.00
CA ASP A 241 -26.04 -2.48 1.92
C ASP A 241 -25.77 -3.29 3.22
N ALA A 242 -26.72 -4.15 3.59
CA ALA A 242 -26.71 -4.91 4.84
C ALA A 242 -25.70 -6.08 4.84
N ARG A 243 -24.78 -6.15 3.88
CA ARG A 243 -23.80 -7.24 3.77
C ARG A 243 -22.77 -7.16 4.90
N GLY A 244 -22.92 -7.99 5.90
CA GLY A 244 -21.97 -8.11 7.01
C GLY A 244 -20.79 -9.01 6.64
N VAL A 245 -19.57 -8.48 6.72
CA VAL A 245 -18.35 -9.29 6.64
C VAL A 245 -17.88 -9.60 8.05
N HIS A 246 -17.68 -10.85 8.36
CA HIS A 246 -17.19 -11.29 9.66
C HIS A 246 -16.00 -12.26 9.50
N ARG A 247 -15.19 -12.37 10.54
CA ARG A 247 -14.09 -13.32 10.59
C ARG A 247 -14.63 -14.70 10.97
N VAL A 248 -14.05 -15.74 10.39
CA VAL A 248 -14.40 -17.12 10.73
C VAL A 248 -14.15 -17.45 12.20
N ASP A 249 -13.21 -16.75 12.85
CA ASP A 249 -12.94 -16.88 14.30
C ASP A 249 -13.97 -16.14 15.19
N GLY A 250 -15.04 -15.60 14.60
CA GLY A 250 -16.11 -14.90 15.31
C GLY A 250 -15.77 -13.50 15.83
N LYS A 251 -14.56 -13.00 15.56
CA LYS A 251 -14.16 -11.66 15.99
C LYS A 251 -14.68 -10.60 15.01
N PRO A 252 -15.12 -9.44 15.51
CA PRO A 252 -15.55 -8.37 14.62
C PRO A 252 -14.41 -7.96 13.66
N LEU A 253 -14.76 -7.66 12.42
CA LEU A 253 -13.83 -7.09 11.45
C LEU A 253 -13.87 -5.57 11.58
N THR A 254 -13.00 -4.99 12.39
CA THR A 254 -12.87 -3.53 12.50
C THR A 254 -11.59 -3.06 11.82
N PHE A 255 -11.62 -1.86 11.22
CA PHE A 255 -10.43 -1.29 10.58
C PHE A 255 -9.30 -1.04 11.58
N ASP A 256 -9.62 -0.66 12.82
CA ASP A 256 -8.64 -0.46 13.89
C ASP A 256 -7.91 -1.76 14.25
N GLN A 257 -8.54 -2.92 14.05
CA GLN A 257 -7.92 -4.23 14.26
C GLN A 257 -7.12 -4.71 13.03
N LEU A 258 -7.37 -4.14 11.85
CA LEU A 258 -6.56 -4.34 10.64
C LEU A 258 -5.25 -3.54 10.70
N ASN A 259 -5.02 -2.82 11.79
CA ASN A 259 -3.80 -2.05 12.00
C ASN A 259 -2.56 -2.97 11.95
N ARG A 260 -1.52 -2.52 11.27
CA ARG A 260 -0.29 -3.21 10.85
C ARG A 260 0.35 -4.18 11.85
N ALA A 261 0.18 -3.95 13.15
CA ALA A 261 0.82 -4.76 14.18
C ALA A 261 0.22 -6.17 14.32
N GLN A 262 -1.04 -6.39 13.97
CA GLN A 262 -1.72 -7.67 14.14
C GLN A 262 -1.76 -8.53 12.87
N PHE A 263 -1.60 -7.94 11.69
CA PHE A 263 -1.65 -8.66 10.40
C PHE A 263 -0.30 -8.82 9.71
N SER A 264 0.78 -8.30 10.29
CA SER A 264 2.10 -8.31 9.67
C SER A 264 2.64 -9.71 9.33
N LYS A 265 1.95 -10.81 9.67
CA LYS A 265 2.36 -12.20 9.38
C LYS A 265 1.22 -13.23 9.31
N GLY A 266 -0.05 -12.86 9.21
CA GLY A 266 -1.15 -13.82 9.31
C GLY A 266 -2.10 -13.82 8.12
N ASN A 267 -2.58 -14.99 7.76
CA ASN A 267 -3.70 -15.15 6.84
C ASN A 267 -5.01 -14.82 7.59
N LEU A 268 -5.95 -14.19 6.87
CA LEU A 268 -7.28 -13.89 7.39
C LEU A 268 -8.31 -14.62 6.54
N HIS A 269 -9.24 -15.30 7.19
CA HIS A 269 -10.41 -15.88 6.53
C HIS A 269 -11.67 -15.12 6.99
N THR A 270 -12.41 -14.60 6.02
CA THR A 270 -13.67 -13.90 6.26
C THR A 270 -14.82 -14.58 5.55
N GLN A 271 -16.03 -14.41 6.07
CA GLN A 271 -17.26 -14.88 5.47
C GLN A 271 -18.28 -13.75 5.32
N CYS A 272 -19.10 -13.87 4.27
CA CYS A 272 -20.26 -13.02 4.02
C CYS A 272 -21.39 -13.85 3.43
N ASP A 273 -22.49 -14.03 4.18
CA ASP A 273 -23.62 -14.87 3.75
C ASP A 273 -24.29 -14.36 2.47
N ALA A 274 -24.24 -13.03 2.24
CA ALA A 274 -24.77 -12.40 1.05
C ALA A 274 -23.76 -12.33 -0.13
N GLY A 275 -22.64 -13.04 -0.04
CA GLY A 275 -21.63 -13.06 -1.10
C GLY A 275 -22.18 -13.64 -2.39
N GLU A 276 -21.98 -12.95 -3.50
CA GLU A 276 -22.43 -13.33 -4.85
C GLU A 276 -21.57 -14.45 -5.45
N TRP A 277 -20.30 -14.48 -5.08
CA TRP A 277 -19.34 -15.51 -5.44
C TRP A 277 -19.13 -16.48 -4.27
N LYS A 278 -18.76 -17.72 -4.61
CA LYS A 278 -18.55 -18.75 -3.60
C LYS A 278 -17.29 -18.51 -2.79
N SER A 279 -16.16 -18.28 -3.45
CA SER A 279 -14.91 -18.07 -2.73
C SER A 279 -13.85 -17.29 -3.53
N ALA A 280 -13.00 -16.57 -2.80
CA ALA A 280 -11.83 -15.92 -3.33
C ALA A 280 -10.57 -16.16 -2.49
N ILE A 281 -9.41 -16.13 -3.16
CA ILE A 281 -8.11 -15.90 -2.52
C ILE A 281 -7.61 -14.52 -2.92
N VAL A 282 -7.15 -13.74 -1.94
CA VAL A 282 -6.51 -12.45 -2.16
C VAL A 282 -5.06 -12.54 -1.69
N PHE A 283 -4.12 -12.60 -2.64
CA PHE A 283 -2.70 -12.47 -2.35
C PHE A 283 -2.35 -11.00 -2.34
N HIS A 284 -1.71 -10.52 -1.26
CA HIS A 284 -1.49 -9.09 -1.12
C HIS A 284 -0.26 -8.76 -0.28
N ASP A 285 0.24 -7.54 -0.47
CA ASP A 285 1.15 -6.85 0.42
C ASP A 285 0.38 -5.93 1.40
N SER A 286 1.07 -4.95 2.00
CA SER A 286 0.46 -4.03 2.95
C SER A 286 -0.70 -3.22 2.40
N PHE A 287 -0.78 -3.01 1.09
CA PHE A 287 -1.88 -2.29 0.44
C PHE A 287 -3.18 -3.09 0.41
N GLY A 288 -3.13 -4.40 0.55
CA GLY A 288 -4.33 -5.25 0.63
C GLY A 288 -5.14 -5.08 1.91
N LEU A 289 -4.61 -4.44 2.95
CA LEU A 289 -5.29 -4.32 4.25
C LEU A 289 -6.56 -3.45 4.19
N ALA A 290 -6.49 -2.28 3.56
CA ALA A 290 -7.62 -1.37 3.50
C ALA A 290 -8.83 -1.94 2.72
N PRO A 291 -8.68 -2.65 1.58
CA PRO A 291 -9.82 -3.20 0.83
C PRO A 291 -10.42 -4.48 1.41
N ILE A 292 -9.86 -5.10 2.46
CA ILE A 292 -10.37 -6.37 3.04
C ILE A 292 -11.88 -6.32 3.29
N LYS A 293 -12.35 -5.27 3.97
CA LYS A 293 -13.76 -5.13 4.34
C LYS A 293 -14.68 -4.92 3.14
N PHE A 294 -14.16 -4.43 2.04
CA PHE A 294 -14.92 -4.25 0.80
C PHE A 294 -14.93 -5.53 -0.02
N ILE A 295 -13.76 -6.11 -0.30
CA ILE A 295 -13.62 -7.31 -1.13
C ILE A 295 -14.38 -8.49 -0.51
N GLY A 296 -14.27 -8.70 0.81
CA GLY A 296 -14.93 -9.78 1.52
C GLY A 296 -16.47 -9.81 1.37
N ARG A 297 -17.09 -8.72 0.93
CA ARG A 297 -18.55 -8.62 0.79
C ARG A 297 -19.12 -9.38 -0.42
N ASN A 298 -18.29 -9.63 -1.44
CA ASN A 298 -18.74 -10.28 -2.67
C ASN A 298 -18.57 -11.79 -2.66
N PHE A 299 -17.90 -12.34 -1.64
CA PHE A 299 -17.57 -13.75 -1.57
C PHE A 299 -18.11 -14.37 -0.28
N ARG A 300 -18.70 -15.57 -0.38
CA ARG A 300 -19.13 -16.31 0.81
C ARG A 300 -17.94 -16.65 1.69
N ASP A 301 -16.80 -16.99 1.06
CA ASP A 301 -15.53 -17.23 1.74
C ASP A 301 -14.42 -16.42 1.07
N THR A 302 -13.65 -15.64 1.85
CA THR A 302 -12.48 -14.92 1.34
C THR A 302 -11.26 -15.23 2.18
N TYR A 303 -10.21 -15.68 1.52
CA TYR A 303 -8.90 -15.99 2.11
C TYR A 303 -7.90 -14.89 1.76
N PHE A 304 -7.62 -14.00 2.68
CA PHE A 304 -6.58 -12.97 2.52
C PHE A 304 -5.24 -13.54 2.96
N MET A 305 -4.28 -13.52 2.06
CA MET A 305 -2.94 -14.07 2.27
C MET A 305 -1.88 -12.99 2.07
N TRP A 306 -1.19 -12.62 3.13
CA TRP A 306 -0.05 -11.71 3.05
C TRP A 306 1.16 -12.45 2.50
N SER A 307 1.15 -12.70 1.21
CA SER A 307 2.21 -13.43 0.50
C SER A 307 2.14 -13.17 -1.00
N ASP A 308 3.21 -13.57 -1.68
CA ASP A 308 3.16 -13.76 -3.12
C ASP A 308 2.17 -14.86 -3.51
N PHE A 309 1.79 -14.89 -4.81
CA PHE A 309 0.94 -15.93 -5.37
C PHE A 309 1.49 -17.33 -5.04
N ALA A 310 0.64 -18.20 -4.52
CA ALA A 310 0.99 -19.54 -4.11
C ALA A 310 0.05 -20.58 -4.78
N THR A 311 0.57 -21.36 -5.71
CA THR A 311 -0.16 -22.41 -6.44
C THR A 311 -0.78 -23.44 -5.50
N THR A 312 -0.06 -23.81 -4.43
CA THR A 312 -0.52 -24.76 -3.41
C THR A 312 -1.76 -24.29 -2.68
N ALA A 313 -1.89 -22.97 -2.44
CA ALA A 313 -3.08 -22.40 -1.82
C ALA A 313 -4.29 -22.47 -2.77
N VAL A 314 -4.09 -22.13 -4.04
CA VAL A 314 -5.13 -22.22 -5.08
C VAL A 314 -5.61 -23.67 -5.25
N ASP A 315 -4.70 -24.63 -5.36
CA ASP A 315 -5.04 -26.06 -5.49
C ASP A 315 -5.81 -26.60 -4.27
N ARG A 316 -5.45 -26.14 -3.06
CA ARG A 316 -6.06 -26.58 -1.81
C ARG A 316 -7.46 -25.98 -1.62
N ILE A 317 -7.62 -24.68 -1.86
CA ILE A 317 -8.86 -23.93 -1.60
C ILE A 317 -9.82 -24.06 -2.79
N ARG A 318 -9.31 -24.11 -4.01
CA ARG A 318 -10.09 -24.13 -5.25
C ARG A 318 -11.08 -22.97 -5.34
N PRO A 319 -10.58 -21.72 -5.27
CA PRO A 319 -11.44 -20.55 -5.30
C PRO A 319 -12.08 -20.35 -6.67
N GLU A 320 -13.15 -19.56 -6.75
CA GLU A 320 -13.68 -19.11 -8.04
C GLU A 320 -12.86 -17.94 -8.58
N VAL A 321 -12.30 -17.10 -7.68
CA VAL A 321 -11.53 -15.92 -8.04
C VAL A 321 -10.22 -15.87 -7.27
N VAL A 322 -9.13 -15.53 -7.95
CA VAL A 322 -7.86 -15.14 -7.37
C VAL A 322 -7.60 -13.67 -7.66
N ILE A 323 -7.38 -12.90 -6.62
CA ILE A 323 -7.04 -11.48 -6.69
C ILE A 323 -5.60 -11.32 -6.23
N GLN A 324 -4.77 -10.66 -7.02
CA GLN A 324 -3.40 -10.33 -6.63
C GLN A 324 -3.25 -8.82 -6.56
N ILE A 325 -2.90 -8.30 -5.37
CA ILE A 325 -2.68 -6.88 -5.10
C ILE A 325 -1.20 -6.66 -4.87
N VAL A 326 -0.57 -5.85 -5.72
CA VAL A 326 0.87 -5.58 -5.67
C VAL A 326 1.13 -4.09 -5.71
N TRP A 327 1.85 -3.57 -4.75
CA TRP A 327 2.29 -2.19 -4.79
C TRP A 327 3.38 -1.97 -5.84
N ALA A 328 3.27 -0.87 -6.60
CA ALA A 328 4.22 -0.54 -7.67
C ALA A 328 5.67 -0.39 -7.18
N GLY A 329 5.89 -0.03 -5.92
CA GLY A 329 7.22 0.02 -5.31
C GLY A 329 7.91 -1.34 -5.15
N HIS A 330 7.15 -2.45 -5.25
CA HIS A 330 7.69 -3.82 -5.21
C HIS A 330 8.00 -4.40 -6.61
N LEU A 331 7.72 -3.66 -7.69
CA LEU A 331 7.94 -4.09 -9.08
C LEU A 331 9.39 -3.84 -9.61
#